data_2a76a9b960f5c0ce49b79f436dd4ea9f
#
_entry.id   2a76a9b960f5c0ce49b79f436dd4ea9f
#
_cell.length_a   1.000
_cell.length_b   1.000
_cell.length_c   1.000
_cell.angle_alpha   90.00
_cell.angle_beta   90.00
_cell.angle_gamma   90.00
#
_symmetry.space_group_name_H-M   'P 1'
#
loop_
_entity.id
_entity.type
_entity.pdbx_description
1 polymer ?
#
loop_
_entity_poly.entity_id
_entity_poly.type
_entity_poly.pdbx_seq_one_letter_code
_entity_poly.pdbx_strand_id
1 'polypeptide(L)'
;MSYINILSFIISLVLSYVGIPMIFNMLIKNDTIRQNYKGEGIPISMGLSFVFIQVISLSITSLIIEDNINYTIYYLFSFILIGLVGLLDDLIGDTHIKGFKGHIRSFFKGNLTTGGIKAGIGFFVALIVSILLSKDIVEIVVNTFIIALFTNLINLFDLRPGRSIKVFIIISIIMIVLSITKDYNFFFYSFYGILMVYFPLDLKAKAMMGDVGSNTLGITLGVYCVYSHSLPIKITYILFLLVIHILAEKLSFSDISTTIAFL
;
A
#
# COMPACT_ATOMS: atom_id res chain seq x y z
N MET A 1 -18.26 13.26 -12.27
CA MET A 1 -17.48 12.43 -11.34
C MET A 1 -17.49 10.93 -11.65
N SER A 2 -18.61 10.30 -11.99
CA SER A 2 -18.63 8.85 -12.32
C SER A 2 -17.77 8.49 -13.54
N TYR A 3 -17.75 9.33 -14.59
CA TYR A 3 -16.93 9.09 -15.79
C TYR A 3 -15.43 9.07 -15.53
N ILE A 4 -14.94 9.91 -14.59
CA ILE A 4 -13.52 9.97 -14.21
C ILE A 4 -13.07 8.66 -13.56
N ASN A 5 -13.90 8.12 -12.69
CA ASN A 5 -13.65 6.84 -12.04
C ASN A 5 -13.55 5.72 -13.07
N ILE A 6 -14.51 5.68 -14.01
CA ILE A 6 -14.53 4.67 -15.09
C ILE A 6 -13.30 4.86 -16.01
N LEU A 7 -12.96 6.11 -16.35
CA LEU A 7 -11.80 6.42 -17.17
C LEU A 7 -10.50 5.94 -16.50
N SER A 8 -10.31 6.27 -15.23
CA SER A 8 -9.14 5.85 -14.45
C SER A 8 -9.03 4.32 -14.38
N PHE A 9 -10.16 3.63 -14.17
CA PHE A 9 -10.23 2.18 -14.20
C PHE A 9 -9.82 1.60 -15.57
N ILE A 10 -10.36 2.15 -16.67
CA ILE A 10 -10.07 1.64 -18.02
C ILE A 10 -8.61 1.87 -18.39
N ILE A 11 -8.06 3.08 -18.12
CA ILE A 11 -6.66 3.40 -18.40
C ILE A 11 -5.75 2.42 -17.66
N SER A 12 -5.96 2.25 -16.35
CA SER A 12 -5.13 1.35 -15.55
C SER A 12 -5.28 -0.12 -15.95
N LEU A 13 -6.48 -0.54 -16.32
CA LEU A 13 -6.75 -1.91 -16.81
C LEU A 13 -5.96 -2.19 -18.10
N VAL A 14 -6.02 -1.28 -19.08
CA VAL A 14 -5.31 -1.43 -20.35
C VAL A 14 -3.80 -1.44 -20.12
N LEU A 15 -3.28 -0.52 -19.32
CA LEU A 15 -1.86 -0.49 -18.96
C LEU A 15 -1.42 -1.75 -18.22
N SER A 16 -2.30 -2.34 -17.40
CA SER A 16 -2.03 -3.56 -16.64
C SER A 16 -1.91 -4.79 -17.54
N TYR A 17 -2.75 -4.91 -18.54
CA TYR A 17 -2.67 -6.02 -19.50
C TYR A 17 -1.32 -6.09 -20.21
N VAL A 18 -0.68 -4.94 -20.45
CA VAL A 18 0.64 -4.86 -21.08
C VAL A 18 1.75 -4.88 -20.03
N GLY A 19 1.64 -4.04 -18.99
CA GLY A 19 2.71 -3.79 -18.03
C GLY A 19 2.98 -4.96 -17.08
N ILE A 20 1.93 -5.62 -16.57
CA ILE A 20 2.11 -6.73 -15.60
C ILE A 20 2.88 -7.91 -16.21
N PRO A 21 2.55 -8.44 -17.40
CA PRO A 21 3.35 -9.49 -18.02
C PRO A 21 4.79 -9.08 -18.33
N MET A 22 5.01 -7.82 -18.74
CA MET A 22 6.37 -7.33 -19.02
C MET A 22 7.23 -7.28 -17.75
N ILE A 23 6.68 -6.75 -16.64
CA ILE A 23 7.38 -6.68 -15.36
C ILE A 23 7.60 -8.09 -14.79
N PHE A 24 6.61 -8.98 -14.89
CA PHE A 24 6.73 -10.37 -14.49
C PHE A 24 7.91 -11.06 -15.20
N ASN A 25 8.00 -10.95 -16.53
CA ASN A 25 9.10 -11.50 -17.31
C ASN A 25 10.45 -10.86 -16.99
N MET A 26 10.45 -9.54 -16.73
CA MET A 26 11.66 -8.81 -16.33
C MET A 26 12.20 -9.33 -15.00
N LEU A 27 11.34 -9.51 -13.99
CA LEU A 27 11.76 -10.01 -12.67
C LEU A 27 12.29 -11.44 -12.74
N ILE A 28 11.66 -12.33 -13.52
CA ILE A 28 12.14 -13.68 -13.73
C ILE A 28 13.51 -13.69 -14.43
N LYS A 29 13.69 -12.90 -15.49
CA LYS A 29 14.95 -12.84 -16.23
C LYS A 29 16.13 -12.32 -15.42
N ASN A 30 15.86 -11.53 -14.37
CA ASN A 30 16.88 -10.97 -13.48
C ASN A 30 16.98 -11.71 -12.14
N ASP A 31 16.47 -12.95 -12.07
CA ASP A 31 16.51 -13.80 -10.88
C ASP A 31 15.97 -13.14 -9.60
N THR A 32 15.03 -12.18 -9.75
CA THR A 32 14.35 -11.56 -8.62
C THR A 32 13.22 -12.50 -8.13
N ILE A 33 13.66 -13.63 -7.55
CA ILE A 33 12.83 -14.78 -7.21
C ILE A 33 12.91 -15.03 -5.70
N ARG A 34 11.77 -15.37 -5.08
CA ARG A 34 11.70 -15.85 -3.70
C ARG A 34 10.79 -17.08 -3.62
N GLN A 35 11.05 -17.98 -2.67
CA GLN A 35 10.20 -19.15 -2.47
C GLN A 35 8.85 -18.73 -1.89
N ASN A 36 7.77 -19.24 -2.49
CA ASN A 36 6.41 -19.10 -1.96
C ASN A 36 6.19 -20.10 -0.79
N TYR A 37 4.99 -20.09 -0.21
CA TYR A 37 4.63 -20.99 0.89
C TYR A 37 4.64 -22.49 0.52
N LYS A 38 4.75 -22.84 -0.76
CA LYS A 38 4.90 -24.21 -1.27
C LYS A 38 6.35 -24.59 -1.54
N GLY A 39 7.30 -23.67 -1.38
CA GLY A 39 8.70 -23.86 -1.75
C GLY A 39 9.01 -23.64 -3.24
N GLU A 40 8.04 -23.14 -4.03
CA GLU A 40 8.23 -22.83 -5.44
C GLU A 40 8.87 -21.44 -5.60
N GLY A 41 9.89 -21.31 -6.45
CA GLY A 41 10.50 -20.03 -6.80
C GLY A 41 9.58 -19.20 -7.68
N ILE A 42 9.12 -18.05 -7.20
CA ILE A 42 8.24 -17.15 -7.93
C ILE A 42 8.77 -15.70 -7.85
N PRO A 43 8.46 -14.83 -8.83
CA PRO A 43 8.92 -13.44 -8.80
C PRO A 43 8.35 -12.70 -7.60
N ILE A 44 9.22 -11.96 -6.91
CA ILE A 44 8.88 -11.01 -5.85
C ILE A 44 8.93 -9.59 -6.39
N SER A 45 8.41 -8.63 -5.62
CA SER A 45 8.36 -7.20 -5.97
C SER A 45 7.47 -6.88 -7.18
N MET A 46 6.47 -7.72 -7.45
CA MET A 46 5.49 -7.43 -8.50
C MET A 46 4.69 -6.15 -8.24
N GLY A 47 4.69 -5.64 -7.00
CA GLY A 47 4.19 -4.30 -6.66
C GLY A 47 4.83 -3.17 -7.44
N LEU A 48 5.99 -3.40 -8.07
CA LEU A 48 6.60 -2.45 -9.02
C LEU A 48 5.65 -2.13 -10.18
N SER A 49 4.84 -3.11 -10.62
CA SER A 49 3.80 -2.88 -11.61
C SER A 49 2.73 -1.90 -11.11
N PHE A 50 2.38 -1.96 -9.81
CA PHE A 50 1.44 -1.01 -9.21
C PHE A 50 2.00 0.40 -9.27
N VAL A 51 3.31 0.57 -8.95
CA VAL A 51 3.95 1.88 -8.97
C VAL A 51 3.90 2.49 -10.37
N PHE A 52 4.37 1.80 -11.39
CA PHE A 52 4.38 2.34 -12.76
C PHE A 52 2.98 2.62 -13.30
N ILE A 53 2.07 1.65 -13.17
CA ILE A 53 0.75 1.77 -13.75
C ILE A 53 -0.08 2.84 -13.04
N GLN A 54 -0.04 2.90 -11.70
CA GLN A 54 -0.77 3.90 -10.92
C GLN A 54 -0.28 5.31 -11.23
N VAL A 55 1.04 5.51 -11.29
CA VAL A 55 1.63 6.81 -11.62
C VAL A 55 1.19 7.28 -13.01
N ILE A 56 1.32 6.42 -14.02
CA ILE A 56 0.93 6.78 -15.40
C ILE A 56 -0.58 7.03 -15.50
N SER A 57 -1.38 6.11 -14.96
CA SER A 57 -2.84 6.19 -15.02
C SER A 57 -3.37 7.47 -14.34
N LEU A 58 -2.90 7.77 -13.13
CA LEU A 58 -3.37 8.95 -12.41
C LEU A 58 -2.81 10.25 -13.00
N SER A 59 -1.60 10.25 -13.54
CA SER A 59 -1.08 11.42 -14.24
C SER A 59 -1.94 11.74 -15.46
N ILE A 60 -2.29 10.76 -16.28
CA ILE A 60 -3.19 10.95 -17.44
C ILE A 60 -4.56 11.41 -16.96
N THR A 61 -5.13 10.76 -15.94
CA THR A 61 -6.45 11.11 -15.42
C THR A 61 -6.48 12.54 -14.87
N SER A 62 -5.44 12.96 -14.13
CA SER A 62 -5.36 14.30 -13.54
C SER A 62 -5.21 15.40 -14.60
N LEU A 63 -4.51 15.14 -15.70
CA LEU A 63 -4.41 16.09 -16.81
C LEU A 63 -5.75 16.32 -17.52
N ILE A 64 -6.65 15.33 -17.47
CA ILE A 64 -7.98 15.44 -18.08
C ILE A 64 -8.96 16.18 -17.14
N ILE A 65 -8.78 16.04 -15.83
CA ILE A 65 -9.70 16.62 -14.83
C ILE A 65 -9.40 18.11 -14.59
N GLU A 66 -8.13 18.52 -14.70
CA GLU A 66 -7.60 19.85 -14.36
C GLU A 66 -7.83 20.31 -12.90
N ASP A 67 -8.74 19.65 -12.18
CA ASP A 67 -9.07 19.92 -10.79
C ASP A 67 -8.19 19.12 -9.82
N ASN A 68 -7.84 19.72 -8.69
CA ASN A 68 -7.17 19.04 -7.56
C ASN A 68 -5.81 18.40 -7.90
N ILE A 69 -5.11 18.89 -8.91
CA ILE A 69 -3.82 18.34 -9.38
C ILE A 69 -2.78 18.27 -8.26
N ASN A 70 -2.76 19.26 -7.35
CA ASN A 70 -1.83 19.27 -6.21
C ASN A 70 -2.05 18.07 -5.28
N TYR A 71 -3.29 17.70 -4.99
CA TYR A 71 -3.60 16.54 -4.15
C TYR A 71 -3.15 15.22 -4.80
N THR A 72 -3.30 15.12 -6.11
CA THR A 72 -2.77 13.98 -6.86
C THR A 72 -1.24 13.94 -6.83
N ILE A 73 -0.58 15.08 -6.96
CA ILE A 73 0.89 15.17 -6.85
C ILE A 73 1.36 14.75 -5.46
N TYR A 74 0.74 15.23 -4.37
CA TYR A 74 1.10 14.82 -3.00
C TYR A 74 0.91 13.31 -2.79
N TYR A 75 -0.19 12.76 -3.32
CA TYR A 75 -0.40 11.32 -3.30
C TYR A 75 0.68 10.57 -4.08
N LEU A 76 0.94 10.93 -5.34
CA LEU A 76 1.92 10.26 -6.19
C LEU A 76 3.34 10.36 -5.60
N PHE A 77 3.72 11.50 -5.06
CA PHE A 77 5.01 11.66 -4.38
C PHE A 77 5.16 10.69 -3.21
N SER A 78 4.17 10.65 -2.32
CA SER A 78 4.18 9.73 -1.18
C SER A 78 4.15 8.27 -1.61
N PHE A 79 3.36 7.95 -2.62
CA PHE A 79 3.20 6.63 -3.22
C PHE A 79 4.50 6.09 -3.82
N ILE A 80 5.21 6.91 -4.60
CA ILE A 80 6.50 6.55 -5.22
C ILE A 80 7.55 6.32 -4.13
N LEU A 81 7.67 7.23 -3.16
CA LEU A 81 8.66 7.09 -2.08
C LEU A 81 8.46 5.82 -1.28
N ILE A 82 7.23 5.52 -0.90
CA ILE A 82 6.91 4.29 -0.15
C ILE A 82 7.13 3.05 -1.01
N GLY A 83 6.80 3.11 -2.29
CA GLY A 83 7.09 2.04 -3.24
C GLY A 83 8.59 1.76 -3.38
N LEU A 84 9.41 2.81 -3.50
CA LEU A 84 10.88 2.68 -3.56
C LEU A 84 11.47 2.06 -2.28
N VAL A 85 10.99 2.48 -1.12
CA VAL A 85 11.43 1.90 0.16
C VAL A 85 11.00 0.44 0.29
N GLY A 86 9.79 0.10 -0.16
CA GLY A 86 9.34 -1.28 -0.24
C GLY A 86 10.22 -2.14 -1.17
N LEU A 87 10.60 -1.58 -2.33
CA LEU A 87 11.53 -2.26 -3.25
C LEU A 87 12.90 -2.49 -2.62
N LEU A 88 13.42 -1.51 -1.89
CA LEU A 88 14.68 -1.66 -1.16
C LEU A 88 14.59 -2.80 -0.15
N ASP A 89 13.50 -2.90 0.60
CA ASP A 89 13.28 -3.96 1.58
C ASP A 89 13.12 -5.34 0.92
N ASP A 90 12.44 -5.42 -0.22
CA ASP A 90 12.31 -6.66 -0.99
C ASP A 90 13.66 -7.18 -1.52
N LEU A 91 14.54 -6.28 -2.00
CA LEU A 91 15.80 -6.66 -2.67
C LEU A 91 16.93 -6.92 -1.69
N ILE A 92 17.06 -6.14 -0.62
CA ILE A 92 18.19 -6.18 0.32
C ILE A 92 17.77 -6.27 1.79
N GLY A 93 16.50 -6.60 2.06
CA GLY A 93 15.94 -6.68 3.40
C GLY A 93 16.69 -7.67 4.29
N ASP A 94 17.10 -7.20 5.49
CA ASP A 94 17.76 -8.04 6.49
C ASP A 94 16.72 -8.87 7.26
N THR A 95 16.85 -10.18 7.18
CA THR A 95 15.96 -11.14 7.88
C THR A 95 16.33 -11.38 9.34
N HIS A 96 17.53 -10.93 9.79
CA HIS A 96 18.05 -11.20 11.12
C HIS A 96 17.54 -10.22 12.18
N ILE A 97 17.26 -8.95 11.81
CA ILE A 97 16.78 -7.93 12.75
C ILE A 97 15.27 -7.78 12.60
N LYS A 98 14.53 -8.20 13.64
CA LYS A 98 13.07 -8.17 13.64
C LYS A 98 12.53 -7.26 14.74
N GLY A 99 11.36 -6.66 14.47
CA GLY A 99 10.59 -5.85 15.39
C GLY A 99 11.16 -4.45 15.63
N PHE A 100 10.28 -3.54 16.03
CA PHE A 100 10.60 -2.11 16.21
C PHE A 100 11.78 -1.85 17.15
N LYS A 101 11.84 -2.58 18.29
CA LYS A 101 12.94 -2.46 19.26
C LYS A 101 14.29 -2.90 18.66
N GLY A 102 14.29 -3.91 17.79
CA GLY A 102 15.49 -4.38 17.10
C GLY A 102 16.07 -3.31 16.16
N HIS A 103 15.21 -2.67 15.36
CA HIS A 103 15.62 -1.62 14.43
C HIS A 103 16.15 -0.36 15.15
N ILE A 104 15.47 0.08 16.24
CA ILE A 104 15.95 1.21 17.06
C ILE A 104 17.32 0.89 17.68
N ARG A 105 17.49 -0.31 18.27
CA ARG A 105 18.79 -0.69 18.86
C ARG A 105 19.90 -0.74 17.82
N SER A 106 19.61 -1.22 16.62
CA SER A 106 20.55 -1.27 15.50
C SER A 106 20.97 0.13 15.07
N PHE A 107 20.01 1.05 14.94
CA PHE A 107 20.26 2.45 14.59
C PHE A 107 21.23 3.14 15.58
N PHE A 108 20.98 3.00 16.89
CA PHE A 108 21.88 3.57 17.91
C PHE A 108 23.28 2.91 17.95
N LYS A 109 23.44 1.74 17.33
CA LYS A 109 24.74 1.08 17.14
C LYS A 109 25.44 1.50 15.83
N GLY A 110 24.87 2.45 15.08
CA GLY A 110 25.38 2.90 13.80
C GLY A 110 25.05 2.00 12.61
N ASN A 111 24.19 0.99 12.79
CA ASN A 111 23.77 0.08 11.72
C ASN A 111 22.36 0.42 11.25
N LEU A 112 22.26 0.94 10.02
CA LEU A 112 20.99 1.24 9.39
C LEU A 112 20.41 -0.03 8.78
N THR A 113 19.17 -0.36 9.14
CA THR A 113 18.45 -1.53 8.61
C THR A 113 17.37 -1.09 7.62
N THR A 114 17.00 -1.95 6.66
CA THR A 114 15.93 -1.67 5.69
C THR A 114 14.59 -1.40 6.38
N GLY A 115 14.25 -2.17 7.42
CA GLY A 115 13.06 -1.92 8.24
C GLY A 115 13.12 -0.58 8.99
N GLY A 116 14.31 -0.13 9.43
CA GLY A 116 14.51 1.20 10.03
C GLY A 116 14.33 2.33 9.02
N ILE A 117 14.87 2.17 7.80
CA ILE A 117 14.66 3.10 6.67
C ILE A 117 13.16 3.18 6.35
N LYS A 118 12.49 2.03 6.22
CA LYS A 118 11.05 1.94 5.93
C LYS A 118 10.22 2.70 6.96
N ALA A 119 10.47 2.47 8.24
CA ALA A 119 9.75 3.15 9.31
C ALA A 119 10.04 4.66 9.32
N GLY A 120 11.29 5.07 9.16
CA GLY A 120 11.70 6.47 9.16
C GLY A 120 11.14 7.25 7.97
N ILE A 121 11.31 6.74 6.75
CA ILE A 121 10.77 7.38 5.54
C ILE A 121 9.25 7.33 5.55
N GLY A 122 8.64 6.21 5.96
CA GLY A 122 7.18 6.10 6.05
C GLY A 122 6.58 7.13 7.00
N PHE A 123 7.18 7.32 8.18
CA PHE A 123 6.76 8.36 9.13
C PHE A 123 6.98 9.78 8.57
N PHE A 124 8.13 10.04 7.97
CA PHE A 124 8.45 11.35 7.39
C PHE A 124 7.49 11.72 6.25
N VAL A 125 7.19 10.79 5.35
CA VAL A 125 6.21 10.98 4.27
C VAL A 125 4.83 11.24 4.85
N ALA A 126 4.40 10.44 5.82
CA ALA A 126 3.11 10.63 6.49
C ALA A 126 3.00 12.01 7.15
N LEU A 127 4.06 12.46 7.82
CA LEU A 127 4.11 13.76 8.47
C LEU A 127 4.06 14.91 7.46
N ILE A 128 4.85 14.86 6.37
CA ILE A 128 4.84 15.92 5.34
C ILE A 128 3.46 16.03 4.70
N VAL A 129 2.88 14.90 4.26
CA VAL A 129 1.54 14.91 3.66
C VAL A 129 0.50 15.45 4.64
N SER A 130 0.61 15.08 5.92
CA SER A 130 -0.30 15.59 6.95
C SER A 130 -0.17 17.10 7.16
N ILE A 131 1.05 17.64 7.20
CA ILE A 131 1.29 19.10 7.32
C ILE A 131 0.69 19.86 6.13
N LEU A 132 0.86 19.33 4.91
CA LEU A 132 0.35 19.97 3.69
C LEU A 132 -1.18 19.98 3.60
N LEU A 133 -1.86 19.08 4.31
CA LEU A 133 -3.30 18.85 4.18
C LEU A 133 -4.13 19.25 5.39
N SER A 134 -3.50 19.47 6.54
CA SER A 134 -4.22 19.71 7.80
C SER A 134 -4.28 21.20 8.11
N LYS A 135 -5.34 21.59 8.82
CA LYS A 135 -5.59 22.97 9.24
C LYS A 135 -5.00 23.29 10.61
N ASP A 136 -4.83 22.27 11.43
CA ASP A 136 -4.37 22.41 12.81
C ASP A 136 -3.50 21.21 13.25
N ILE A 137 -2.90 21.34 14.43
CA ILE A 137 -1.96 20.34 14.97
C ILE A 137 -2.65 19.00 15.28
N VAL A 138 -3.93 19.02 15.64
CA VAL A 138 -4.67 17.78 15.95
C VAL A 138 -4.87 16.97 14.67
N GLU A 139 -5.29 17.64 13.60
CA GLU A 139 -5.41 17.00 12.29
C GLU A 139 -4.06 16.48 11.79
N ILE A 140 -2.95 17.22 11.97
CA ILE A 140 -1.60 16.77 11.59
C ILE A 140 -1.28 15.44 12.29
N VAL A 141 -1.47 15.38 13.60
CA VAL A 141 -1.19 14.18 14.38
C VAL A 141 -2.06 13.00 13.92
N VAL A 142 -3.38 13.23 13.83
CA VAL A 142 -4.35 12.20 13.41
C VAL A 142 -4.02 11.68 12.01
N ASN A 143 -3.79 12.57 11.04
CA ASN A 143 -3.50 12.22 9.66
C ASN A 143 -2.16 11.46 9.53
N THR A 144 -1.13 11.86 10.29
CA THR A 144 0.15 11.15 10.31
C THR A 144 -0.01 9.71 10.78
N PHE A 145 -0.74 9.49 11.88
CA PHE A 145 -1.02 8.13 12.38
C PHE A 145 -1.84 7.32 11.38
N ILE A 146 -2.86 7.90 10.75
CA ILE A 146 -3.68 7.23 9.74
C ILE A 146 -2.81 6.73 8.58
N ILE A 147 -2.01 7.61 7.99
CA ILE A 147 -1.17 7.24 6.84
C ILE A 147 -0.19 6.15 7.24
N ALA A 148 0.53 6.32 8.37
CA ALA A 148 1.50 5.35 8.83
C ALA A 148 0.88 3.98 9.15
N LEU A 149 -0.24 3.95 9.86
CA LEU A 149 -0.89 2.72 10.28
C LEU A 149 -1.52 1.97 9.09
N PHE A 150 -2.18 2.67 8.14
CA PHE A 150 -2.70 2.03 6.94
C PHE A 150 -1.59 1.50 6.04
N THR A 151 -0.48 2.22 5.90
CA THR A 151 0.68 1.73 5.14
C THR A 151 1.20 0.41 5.69
N ASN A 152 1.27 0.28 7.02
CA ASN A 152 1.70 -0.96 7.65
C ASN A 152 0.62 -2.05 7.66
N LEU A 153 -0.67 -1.68 7.70
CA LEU A 153 -1.79 -2.63 7.79
C LEU A 153 -1.74 -3.68 6.69
N ILE A 154 -1.65 -3.26 5.43
CA ILE A 154 -1.69 -4.19 4.29
C ILE A 154 -0.50 -5.14 4.32
N ASN A 155 0.65 -4.67 4.77
CA ASN A 155 1.84 -5.49 4.95
C ASN A 155 1.65 -6.59 6.02
N LEU A 156 0.90 -6.32 7.10
CA LEU A 156 0.55 -7.34 8.09
C LEU A 156 -0.29 -8.48 7.51
N PHE A 157 -1.08 -8.22 6.48
CA PHE A 157 -1.91 -9.23 5.81
C PHE A 157 -1.22 -9.93 4.64
N ASP A 158 -0.04 -9.45 4.20
CA ASP A 158 0.67 -10.01 3.02
C ASP A 158 1.49 -11.28 3.35
N LEU A 159 0.91 -12.17 4.15
CA LEU A 159 1.50 -13.45 4.57
C LEU A 159 0.99 -14.65 3.76
N ARG A 160 -0.08 -14.49 3.01
CA ARG A 160 -0.72 -15.55 2.22
C ARG A 160 -1.34 -14.97 0.95
N PRO A 161 -1.34 -15.71 -0.16
CA PRO A 161 -1.88 -15.26 -1.44
C PRO A 161 -3.32 -14.73 -1.32
N GLY A 162 -3.57 -13.58 -1.92
CA GLY A 162 -4.87 -12.95 -2.03
C GLY A 162 -5.38 -12.24 -0.78
N ARG A 163 -4.75 -12.40 0.40
CA ARG A 163 -5.27 -11.86 1.65
C ARG A 163 -5.19 -10.33 1.70
N SER A 164 -4.02 -9.77 1.44
CA SER A 164 -3.78 -8.33 1.42
C SER A 164 -4.66 -7.61 0.40
N ILE A 165 -4.83 -8.18 -0.79
CA ILE A 165 -5.70 -7.61 -1.84
C ILE A 165 -7.17 -7.62 -1.42
N LYS A 166 -7.67 -8.71 -0.83
CA LYS A 166 -9.05 -8.78 -0.32
C LYS A 166 -9.29 -7.74 0.76
N VAL A 167 -8.36 -7.59 1.72
CA VAL A 167 -8.43 -6.58 2.78
C VAL A 167 -8.45 -5.17 2.18
N PHE A 168 -7.58 -4.89 1.20
CA PHE A 168 -7.58 -3.61 0.49
C PHE A 168 -8.93 -3.32 -0.17
N ILE A 169 -9.48 -4.28 -0.92
CA ILE A 169 -10.77 -4.10 -1.62
C ILE A 169 -11.89 -3.84 -0.61
N ILE A 170 -11.98 -4.62 0.47
CA ILE A 170 -13.03 -4.45 1.48
C ILE A 170 -12.93 -3.07 2.13
N ILE A 171 -11.74 -2.67 2.59
CA ILE A 171 -11.54 -1.38 3.26
C ILE A 171 -11.79 -0.22 2.28
N SER A 172 -11.32 -0.30 1.05
CA SER A 172 -11.52 0.75 0.04
C SER A 172 -13.00 0.96 -0.30
N ILE A 173 -13.79 -0.12 -0.38
CA ILE A 173 -15.25 -0.03 -0.58
C ILE A 173 -15.91 0.66 0.62
N ILE A 174 -15.57 0.27 1.85
CA ILE A 174 -16.08 0.91 3.07
C ILE A 174 -15.71 2.40 3.07
N MET A 175 -14.47 2.74 2.72
CA MET A 175 -14.02 4.13 2.64
C MET A 175 -14.80 4.94 1.59
N ILE A 176 -15.05 4.39 0.40
CA ILE A 176 -15.87 5.04 -0.62
C ILE A 176 -17.29 5.32 -0.11
N VAL A 177 -17.88 4.38 0.61
CA VAL A 177 -19.24 4.54 1.17
C VAL A 177 -19.27 5.64 2.22
N LEU A 178 -18.30 5.65 3.13
CA LEU A 178 -18.23 6.58 4.26
C LEU A 178 -17.61 7.94 3.93
N SER A 179 -17.08 8.13 2.72
CA SER A 179 -16.39 9.37 2.33
C SER A 179 -17.36 10.56 2.22
N ILE A 180 -16.91 11.74 2.65
CA ILE A 180 -17.63 13.01 2.54
C ILE A 180 -17.56 13.54 1.10
N THR A 181 -16.38 13.43 0.47
CA THR A 181 -16.18 13.79 -0.94
C THR A 181 -15.88 12.55 -1.77
N LYS A 182 -16.34 12.56 -3.01
CA LYS A 182 -16.08 11.49 -4.00
C LYS A 182 -14.98 11.88 -5.01
N ASP A 183 -14.32 13.00 -4.79
CA ASP A 183 -13.39 13.60 -5.75
C ASP A 183 -12.15 12.74 -5.98
N TYR A 184 -11.74 11.95 -4.99
CA TYR A 184 -10.55 11.12 -5.02
C TYR A 184 -10.82 9.62 -5.27
N ASN A 185 -12.07 9.24 -5.53
CA ASN A 185 -12.42 7.83 -5.76
C ASN A 185 -11.62 7.20 -6.91
N PHE A 186 -11.22 8.00 -7.89
CA PHE A 186 -10.44 7.54 -9.05
C PHE A 186 -9.09 6.91 -8.64
N PHE A 187 -8.55 7.19 -7.44
CA PHE A 187 -7.38 6.50 -6.91
C PHE A 187 -7.66 4.99 -6.72
N PHE A 188 -8.80 4.65 -6.13
CA PHE A 188 -9.20 3.28 -5.93
C PHE A 188 -9.64 2.61 -7.24
N TYR A 189 -10.37 3.33 -8.09
CA TYR A 189 -10.80 2.79 -9.39
C TYR A 189 -9.61 2.46 -10.28
N SER A 190 -8.55 3.25 -10.27
CA SER A 190 -7.29 2.90 -10.92
C SER A 190 -6.69 1.62 -10.35
N PHE A 191 -6.65 1.47 -9.01
CA PHE A 191 -6.19 0.22 -8.41
C PHE A 191 -7.08 -0.98 -8.76
N TYR A 192 -8.38 -0.82 -8.83
CA TYR A 192 -9.26 -1.92 -9.23
C TYR A 192 -8.94 -2.43 -10.64
N GLY A 193 -8.59 -1.53 -11.57
CA GLY A 193 -8.10 -1.92 -12.89
C GLY A 193 -6.78 -2.71 -12.84
N ILE A 194 -5.82 -2.28 -12.01
CA ILE A 194 -4.56 -3.01 -11.78
C ILE A 194 -4.82 -4.38 -11.18
N LEU A 195 -5.60 -4.42 -10.11
CA LEU A 195 -5.86 -5.64 -9.36
C LEU A 195 -6.68 -6.66 -10.17
N MET A 196 -7.52 -6.22 -11.09
CA MET A 196 -8.26 -7.14 -11.96
C MET A 196 -7.33 -8.04 -12.78
N VAL A 197 -6.15 -7.54 -13.17
CA VAL A 197 -5.14 -8.31 -13.91
C VAL A 197 -4.16 -9.03 -12.96
N TYR A 198 -3.75 -8.38 -11.87
CA TYR A 198 -2.74 -8.93 -10.98
C TYR A 198 -3.29 -9.99 -10.00
N PHE A 199 -4.49 -9.79 -9.46
CA PHE A 199 -5.05 -10.65 -8.40
C PHE A 199 -5.11 -12.14 -8.76
N PRO A 200 -5.43 -12.57 -9.99
CA PRO A 200 -5.35 -13.97 -10.38
C PRO A 200 -3.95 -14.59 -10.27
N LEU A 201 -2.89 -13.80 -10.48
CA LEU A 201 -1.50 -14.26 -10.33
C LEU A 201 -1.16 -14.48 -8.85
N ASP A 202 -1.56 -13.55 -8.00
CA ASP A 202 -1.35 -13.61 -6.56
C ASP A 202 -2.12 -14.79 -5.94
N LEU A 203 -3.42 -14.92 -6.23
CA LEU A 203 -4.26 -16.04 -5.75
C LEU A 203 -3.70 -17.42 -6.09
N LYS A 204 -3.09 -17.56 -7.26
CA LYS A 204 -2.47 -18.81 -7.71
C LYS A 204 -1.05 -18.99 -7.18
N ALA A 205 -0.58 -18.09 -6.29
CA ALA A 205 0.79 -18.05 -5.78
C ALA A 205 1.87 -18.08 -6.88
N LYS A 206 1.59 -17.47 -8.04
CA LYS A 206 2.52 -17.37 -9.17
C LYS A 206 3.43 -16.15 -9.12
N ALA A 207 3.09 -15.18 -8.28
CA ALA A 207 3.83 -13.94 -8.08
C ALA A 207 3.56 -13.39 -6.68
N MET A 208 4.53 -12.68 -6.10
CA MET A 208 4.37 -11.95 -4.84
C MET A 208 4.47 -10.46 -5.09
N MET A 209 3.50 -9.67 -4.55
CA MET A 209 3.55 -8.21 -4.67
C MET A 209 4.73 -7.60 -3.91
N GLY A 210 5.18 -8.26 -2.85
CA GLY A 210 6.24 -7.80 -1.98
C GLY A 210 5.88 -6.57 -1.17
N ASP A 211 6.88 -6.07 -0.45
CA ASP A 211 6.74 -4.84 0.34
C ASP A 211 6.46 -3.61 -0.53
N VAL A 212 6.89 -3.61 -1.78
CA VAL A 212 6.49 -2.60 -2.77
C VAL A 212 4.98 -2.54 -2.89
N GLY A 213 4.34 -3.69 -3.14
CA GLY A 213 2.89 -3.75 -3.40
C GLY A 213 2.07 -3.51 -2.15
N SER A 214 2.38 -4.18 -1.05
CA SER A 214 1.63 -4.06 0.19
C SER A 214 1.66 -2.64 0.75
N ASN A 215 2.83 -2.00 0.77
CA ASN A 215 2.97 -0.63 1.25
C ASN A 215 2.27 0.39 0.34
N THR A 216 2.32 0.20 -0.99
CA THR A 216 1.63 1.10 -1.94
C THR A 216 0.11 0.99 -1.85
N LEU A 217 -0.44 -0.20 -1.63
CA LEU A 217 -1.86 -0.37 -1.32
C LEU A 217 -2.22 0.33 0.01
N GLY A 218 -1.38 0.15 1.04
CA GLY A 218 -1.61 0.73 2.36
C GLY A 218 -1.59 2.26 2.37
N ILE A 219 -0.57 2.88 1.75
CA ILE A 219 -0.51 4.35 1.68
C ILE A 219 -1.68 4.94 0.88
N THR A 220 -2.18 4.22 -0.12
CA THR A 220 -3.37 4.65 -0.87
C THR A 220 -4.60 4.73 0.03
N LEU A 221 -4.82 3.75 0.91
CA LEU A 221 -5.89 3.82 1.91
C LEU A 221 -5.69 5.00 2.87
N GLY A 222 -4.48 5.18 3.38
CA GLY A 222 -4.16 6.24 4.32
C GLY A 222 -4.39 7.63 3.75
N VAL A 223 -3.83 7.91 2.59
CA VAL A 223 -3.97 9.22 1.93
C VAL A 223 -5.41 9.48 1.49
N TYR A 224 -6.09 8.48 0.94
CA TYR A 224 -7.52 8.61 0.62
C TYR A 224 -8.36 8.93 1.86
N CYS A 225 -8.08 8.28 3.00
CA CYS A 225 -8.77 8.56 4.26
C CYS A 225 -8.57 10.03 4.69
N VAL A 226 -7.36 10.55 4.58
CA VAL A 226 -7.04 11.94 4.91
C VAL A 226 -7.80 12.92 4.04
N TYR A 227 -7.93 12.66 2.75
CA TYR A 227 -8.62 13.54 1.80
C TYR A 227 -10.14 13.51 1.93
N SER A 228 -10.71 12.36 2.27
CA SER A 228 -12.13 12.10 2.01
C SER A 228 -12.98 11.92 3.27
N HIS A 229 -12.38 11.93 4.47
CA HIS A 229 -13.12 11.64 5.69
C HIS A 229 -13.06 12.75 6.73
N SER A 230 -14.13 12.86 7.53
CA SER A 230 -14.18 13.76 8.69
C SER A 230 -13.32 13.28 9.85
N LEU A 231 -12.93 14.19 10.73
CA LEU A 231 -12.12 13.89 11.90
C LEU A 231 -12.69 12.76 12.78
N PRO A 232 -14.00 12.70 13.10
CA PRO A 232 -14.56 11.58 13.87
C PRO A 232 -14.36 10.21 13.20
N ILE A 233 -14.55 10.11 11.88
CA ILE A 233 -14.34 8.88 11.12
C ILE A 233 -12.84 8.51 11.13
N LYS A 234 -11.95 9.47 10.97
CA LYS A 234 -10.50 9.28 11.07
C LYS A 234 -10.09 8.69 12.42
N ILE A 235 -10.65 9.23 13.53
CA ILE A 235 -10.39 8.71 14.87
C ILE A 235 -10.90 7.24 15.01
N THR A 236 -12.07 6.93 14.46
CA THR A 236 -12.61 5.57 14.45
C THR A 236 -11.66 4.61 13.71
N TYR A 237 -11.12 5.02 12.56
CA TYR A 237 -10.11 4.21 11.86
C TYR A 237 -8.83 4.04 12.68
N ILE A 238 -8.34 5.07 13.39
CA ILE A 238 -7.16 4.91 14.25
C ILE A 238 -7.40 3.87 15.33
N LEU A 239 -8.55 3.92 16.02
CA LEU A 239 -8.88 2.93 17.06
C LEU A 239 -8.93 1.51 16.49
N PHE A 240 -9.56 1.33 15.34
CA PHE A 240 -9.59 0.05 14.63
C PHE A 240 -8.18 -0.43 14.26
N LEU A 241 -7.35 0.44 13.69
CA LEU A 241 -6.00 0.12 13.27
C LEU A 241 -5.12 -0.25 14.47
N LEU A 242 -5.20 0.50 15.57
CA LEU A 242 -4.45 0.19 16.79
C LEU A 242 -4.82 -1.18 17.34
N VAL A 243 -6.10 -1.54 17.36
CA VAL A 243 -6.55 -2.87 17.81
C VAL A 243 -5.92 -3.96 16.92
N ILE A 244 -5.96 -3.81 15.60
CA ILE A 244 -5.37 -4.80 14.69
C ILE A 244 -3.86 -4.92 14.89
N HIS A 245 -3.13 -3.80 15.02
CA HIS A 245 -1.68 -3.83 15.22
C HIS A 245 -1.28 -4.50 16.54
N ILE A 246 -2.03 -4.22 17.62
CA ILE A 246 -1.80 -4.86 18.92
C ILE A 246 -2.09 -6.36 18.85
N LEU A 247 -3.17 -6.77 18.17
CA LEU A 247 -3.49 -8.18 17.96
C LEU A 247 -2.43 -8.87 17.11
N ALA A 248 -1.95 -8.20 16.05
CA ALA A 248 -0.88 -8.74 15.19
C ALA A 248 0.44 -8.95 15.93
N GLU A 249 0.79 -8.08 16.88
CA GLU A 249 2.00 -8.22 17.70
C GLU A 249 1.88 -9.35 18.72
N LYS A 250 0.69 -9.54 19.31
CA LYS A 250 0.46 -10.57 20.35
C LYS A 250 0.19 -11.96 19.81
N LEU A 251 -0.48 -12.02 18.67
CA LEU A 251 -0.90 -13.26 18.04
C LEU A 251 -0.14 -13.35 16.71
N SER A 252 0.74 -14.36 16.57
CA SER A 252 1.27 -14.65 15.24
C SER A 252 0.08 -14.87 14.31
N PHE A 253 -0.10 -14.04 13.28
CA PHE A 253 -1.21 -14.19 12.33
C PHE A 253 -1.24 -15.57 11.64
N SER A 254 -0.13 -16.30 11.68
CA SER A 254 -0.07 -17.70 11.26
C SER A 254 -0.92 -18.62 12.14
N ASP A 255 -0.99 -18.36 13.44
CA ASP A 255 -1.75 -19.20 14.39
C ASP A 255 -3.25 -18.91 14.34
N ILE A 256 -3.65 -17.65 14.07
CA ILE A 256 -5.06 -17.28 13.86
C ILE A 256 -5.61 -17.87 12.55
N SER A 257 -4.77 -18.00 11.52
CA SER A 257 -5.20 -18.49 10.20
C SER A 257 -5.51 -19.98 10.17
N THR A 258 -5.01 -20.75 11.12
CA THR A 258 -5.38 -22.17 11.29
C THR A 258 -6.74 -22.34 11.99
N THR A 259 -7.17 -21.34 12.76
CA THR A 259 -8.46 -21.35 13.46
C THR A 259 -9.59 -20.73 12.64
N ILE A 260 -9.26 -19.83 11.70
CA ILE A 260 -10.24 -19.20 10.78
C ILE A 260 -9.91 -19.64 9.35
N ALA A 261 -10.15 -20.90 9.03
CA ALA A 261 -9.96 -21.47 7.70
C ALA A 261 -11.00 -20.98 6.65
N PHE A 262 -11.76 -19.92 6.93
CA PHE A 262 -12.90 -19.48 6.12
C PHE A 262 -12.97 -17.96 5.88
N LEU A 263 -11.84 -17.25 5.75
CA LEU A 263 -11.88 -15.89 5.18
C LEU A 263 -10.94 -15.76 3.99
#